data_f44a97a05f93a18e7de2bec61aa3c833
#
_entry.id   f44a97a05f93a18e7de2bec61aa3c833
#
_cell.length_a   1.000
_cell.length_b   1.000
_cell.length_c   1.000
_cell.angle_alpha   90.00
_cell.angle_beta   90.00
_cell.angle_gamma   90.00
#
_symmetry.space_group_name_H-M   'P 1'
#
loop_
_entity.id
_entity.type
_entity.pdbx_description
1 polymer ?
#
loop_
_entity_poly.entity_id
_entity_poly.type
_entity_poly.pdbx_seq_one_letter_code
_entity_poly.pdbx_strand_id
1 'polypeptide(L)'
;MFNKIFCPIDGSETSSHCLTEAIKIAKAHRSRLMILHIVDDFYPFLDGLEIANLAEIEKELRKNGEKLLKKAAERASSEGIKTESKLVEVLSKKIPTVLLEEADKWGADLIIIGTHGRRGINHLMLGSNTENLIRISSIPVLTIRHKQ
;
A
#
# COMPACT_ATOMS: atom_id res chain seq x y z
N MET A 1 7.34 20.24 7.17
CA MET A 1 6.22 19.57 7.87
C MET A 1 5.40 18.85 6.82
N PHE A 2 5.05 17.58 7.05
CA PHE A 2 4.25 16.81 6.09
C PHE A 2 2.76 17.02 6.34
N ASN A 3 2.01 17.39 5.31
CA ASN A 3 0.56 17.66 5.41
C ASN A 3 -0.31 16.53 4.86
N LYS A 4 0.23 15.79 3.89
CA LYS A 4 -0.46 14.70 3.20
C LYS A 4 0.44 13.47 3.07
N ILE A 5 0.19 12.49 3.91
CA ILE A 5 0.95 11.23 3.97
C ILE A 5 0.22 10.16 3.19
N PHE A 6 0.94 9.48 2.30
CA PHE A 6 0.43 8.37 1.49
C PHE A 6 1.05 7.06 1.98
N CYS A 7 0.22 6.09 2.36
CA CYS A 7 0.65 4.81 2.91
C CYS A 7 0.00 3.64 2.17
N PRO A 8 0.71 2.99 1.24
CA PRO A 8 0.22 1.76 0.63
C PRO A 8 0.33 0.59 1.60
N ILE A 9 -0.68 -0.28 1.59
CA ILE A 9 -0.74 -1.49 2.43
C ILE A 9 -1.08 -2.71 1.58
N ASP A 10 -0.55 -3.86 1.93
CA ASP A 10 -0.77 -5.13 1.22
C ASP A 10 -1.26 -6.28 2.12
N GLY A 11 -1.54 -5.99 3.39
CA GLY A 11 -1.99 -6.97 4.37
C GLY A 11 -0.87 -7.78 5.03
N SER A 12 0.39 -7.54 4.70
CA SER A 12 1.54 -8.14 5.37
C SER A 12 1.76 -7.55 6.78
N GLU A 13 2.51 -8.23 7.63
CA GLU A 13 2.91 -7.70 8.94
C GLU A 13 3.75 -6.43 8.79
N THR A 14 4.65 -6.40 7.81
CA THR A 14 5.44 -5.21 7.50
C THR A 14 4.56 -4.02 7.14
N SER A 15 3.53 -4.21 6.31
CA SER A 15 2.61 -3.12 5.97
C SER A 15 1.74 -2.70 7.14
N SER A 16 1.37 -3.62 8.04
CA SER A 16 0.65 -3.28 9.27
C SER A 16 1.50 -2.44 10.22
N HIS A 17 2.79 -2.76 10.34
CA HIS A 17 3.75 -1.98 11.10
C HIS A 17 3.99 -0.61 10.46
N CYS A 18 4.12 -0.58 9.14
CA CYS A 18 4.24 0.64 8.35
C CYS A 18 3.05 1.59 8.59
N LEU A 19 1.83 1.07 8.57
CA LEU A 19 0.62 1.84 8.89
C LEU A 19 0.67 2.40 10.33
N THR A 20 1.19 1.63 11.29
CA THR A 20 1.36 2.09 12.67
C THR A 20 2.27 3.32 12.73
N GLU A 21 3.40 3.29 12.05
CA GLU A 21 4.32 4.42 12.01
C GLU A 21 3.74 5.62 11.22
N ALA A 22 3.04 5.35 10.12
CA ALA A 22 2.34 6.39 9.36
C ALA A 22 1.29 7.11 10.21
N ILE A 23 0.54 6.40 11.05
CA ILE A 23 -0.43 6.97 11.98
C ILE A 23 0.26 7.87 13.02
N LYS A 24 1.36 7.41 13.61
CA LYS A 24 2.14 8.20 14.59
C LYS A 24 2.67 9.50 13.97
N ILE A 25 3.22 9.41 12.77
CA ILE A 25 3.76 10.57 12.04
C ILE A 25 2.62 11.53 11.66
N ALA A 26 1.50 11.00 11.13
CA ALA A 26 0.34 11.80 10.78
C ALA A 26 -0.24 12.53 12.00
N LYS A 27 -0.27 11.88 13.15
CA LYS A 27 -0.72 12.49 14.41
C LYS A 27 0.21 13.62 14.86
N ALA A 28 1.52 13.38 14.84
CA ALA A 28 2.53 14.36 15.23
C ALA A 28 2.52 15.62 14.33
N HIS A 29 2.30 15.44 13.04
CA HIS A 29 2.28 16.53 12.05
C HIS A 29 0.89 17.12 11.79
N ARG A 30 -0.18 16.55 12.34
CA ARG A 30 -1.58 16.87 12.02
C ARG A 30 -1.90 16.68 10.54
N SER A 31 -1.31 15.67 9.94
CA SER A 31 -1.43 15.35 8.52
C SER A 31 -2.76 14.66 8.19
N ARG A 32 -3.16 14.76 6.93
CA ARG A 32 -4.13 13.83 6.33
C ARG A 32 -3.41 12.55 5.94
N LEU A 33 -4.09 11.41 6.03
CA LEU A 33 -3.55 10.10 5.66
C LEU A 33 -4.38 9.49 4.53
N MET A 34 -3.72 9.14 3.42
CA MET A 34 -4.29 8.27 2.39
C MET A 34 -3.76 6.86 2.58
N ILE A 35 -4.65 5.91 2.72
CA ILE A 35 -4.32 4.49 2.76
C ILE A 35 -4.75 3.86 1.44
N LEU A 36 -3.82 3.21 0.74
CA LEU A 36 -4.09 2.61 -0.56
C LEU A 36 -3.78 1.12 -0.54
N HIS A 37 -4.65 0.34 -1.15
CA HIS A 37 -4.42 -1.07 -1.44
C HIS A 37 -4.54 -1.33 -2.93
N ILE A 38 -3.56 -2.06 -3.48
CA ILE A 38 -3.58 -2.49 -4.88
C ILE A 38 -4.00 -3.95 -4.94
N VAL A 39 -5.02 -4.23 -5.73
CA VAL A 39 -5.35 -5.56 -6.22
C VAL A 39 -4.62 -5.74 -7.55
N ASP A 40 -3.64 -6.63 -7.55
CA ASP A 40 -2.86 -6.96 -8.74
C ASP A 40 -3.49 -8.19 -9.40
N ASP A 41 -4.16 -7.97 -10.52
CA ASP A 41 -4.81 -9.01 -11.31
C ASP A 41 -3.82 -9.82 -12.18
N PHE A 42 -2.52 -9.63 -11.95
CA PHE A 42 -1.51 -10.44 -12.63
C PHE A 42 -1.37 -11.82 -11.98
N TYR A 43 -1.92 -12.83 -12.65
CA TYR A 43 -1.86 -14.24 -12.25
C TYR A 43 -0.89 -15.03 -13.14
N PRO A 44 0.42 -15.03 -12.84
CA PRO A 44 1.41 -15.72 -13.68
C PRO A 44 1.30 -17.25 -13.64
N PHE A 45 0.41 -17.81 -12.81
CA PHE A 45 0.29 -19.25 -12.56
C PHE A 45 -1.01 -19.88 -13.02
N LEU A 46 -1.81 -19.18 -13.84
CA LEU A 46 -3.11 -19.64 -14.27
C LEU A 46 -3.11 -20.41 -15.61
N ASP A 47 -1.96 -20.91 -16.04
CA ASP A 47 -1.89 -21.89 -17.12
C ASP A 47 -2.65 -23.17 -16.70
N GLY A 48 -3.95 -23.21 -17.02
CA GLY A 48 -4.81 -24.37 -16.80
C GLY A 48 -6.01 -24.18 -15.86
N LEU A 49 -6.21 -23.01 -15.25
CA LEU A 49 -7.45 -22.72 -14.54
C LEU A 49 -8.51 -22.22 -15.52
N GLU A 50 -9.71 -22.78 -15.42
CA GLU A 50 -10.84 -22.37 -16.24
C GLU A 50 -11.18 -20.89 -16.02
N ILE A 51 -11.46 -20.16 -17.10
CA ILE A 51 -11.82 -18.72 -17.08
C ILE A 51 -12.97 -18.40 -16.11
N ALA A 52 -13.87 -19.37 -15.86
CA ALA A 52 -14.97 -19.26 -14.91
C ALA A 52 -14.52 -19.00 -13.45
N ASN A 53 -13.34 -19.48 -13.06
CA ASN A 53 -12.81 -19.29 -11.70
C ASN A 53 -12.11 -17.95 -11.50
N LEU A 54 -11.68 -17.28 -12.57
CA LEU A 54 -11.00 -15.99 -12.50
C LEU A 54 -11.88 -14.88 -11.91
N ALA A 55 -13.13 -14.81 -12.36
CA ALA A 55 -14.07 -13.79 -11.87
C ALA A 55 -14.37 -13.93 -10.37
N GLU A 56 -14.44 -15.18 -9.86
CA GLU A 56 -14.60 -15.40 -8.42
C GLU A 56 -13.35 -15.02 -7.62
N ILE A 57 -12.17 -15.34 -8.13
CA ILE A 57 -10.90 -14.98 -7.52
C ILE A 57 -10.75 -13.46 -7.46
N GLU A 58 -11.02 -12.76 -8.54
CA GLU A 58 -11.00 -11.29 -8.60
C GLU A 58 -11.96 -10.66 -7.59
N LYS A 59 -13.19 -11.17 -7.53
CA LYS A 59 -14.21 -10.73 -6.57
C LYS A 59 -13.77 -10.94 -5.13
N GLU A 60 -13.13 -12.05 -4.83
CA GLU A 60 -12.63 -12.36 -3.49
C GLU A 60 -11.45 -11.46 -3.12
N LEU A 61 -10.51 -11.24 -4.03
CA LEU A 61 -9.38 -10.34 -3.83
C LEU A 61 -9.85 -8.90 -3.58
N ARG A 62 -10.81 -8.42 -4.35
CA ARG A 62 -11.44 -7.11 -4.13
C ARG A 62 -12.09 -7.03 -2.75
N LYS A 63 -12.90 -8.01 -2.39
CA LYS A 63 -13.58 -8.07 -1.10
C LYS A 63 -12.59 -8.07 0.08
N ASN A 64 -11.51 -8.83 -0.05
CA ASN A 64 -10.46 -8.89 0.97
C ASN A 64 -9.70 -7.55 1.06
N GLY A 65 -9.43 -6.90 -0.07
CA GLY A 65 -8.84 -5.57 -0.13
C GLY A 65 -9.70 -4.50 0.50
N GLU A 66 -11.01 -4.52 0.26
CA GLU A 66 -11.98 -3.61 0.88
C GLU A 66 -12.03 -3.78 2.40
N LYS A 67 -12.04 -5.04 2.89
CA LYS A 67 -11.98 -5.32 4.34
C LYS A 67 -10.69 -4.83 4.97
N LEU A 68 -9.56 -5.04 4.30
CA LEU A 68 -8.26 -4.57 4.75
C LEU A 68 -8.24 -3.04 4.89
N LEU A 69 -8.70 -2.33 3.86
CA LEU A 69 -8.78 -0.87 3.84
C LEU A 69 -9.72 -0.33 4.91
N LYS A 70 -10.90 -0.94 5.05
CA LYS A 70 -11.87 -0.54 6.10
C LYS A 70 -11.25 -0.62 7.48
N LYS A 71 -10.64 -1.76 7.82
CA LYS A 71 -9.97 -1.95 9.12
C LYS A 71 -8.84 -0.96 9.34
N ALA A 72 -8.03 -0.71 8.31
CA ALA A 72 -6.93 0.24 8.37
C ALA A 72 -7.43 1.69 8.56
N ALA A 73 -8.46 2.09 7.83
CA ALA A 73 -9.07 3.42 7.93
C ALA A 73 -9.75 3.65 9.29
N GLU A 74 -10.47 2.67 9.81
CA GLU A 74 -11.07 2.71 11.16
C GLU A 74 -10.00 2.90 12.24
N ARG A 75 -8.89 2.16 12.13
CA ARG A 75 -7.77 2.30 13.05
C ARG A 75 -7.16 3.71 13.03
N ALA A 76 -6.91 4.27 11.86
CA ALA A 76 -6.36 5.63 11.74
C ALA A 76 -7.36 6.68 12.22
N SER A 77 -8.63 6.54 11.88
CA SER A 77 -9.69 7.47 12.30
C SER A 77 -9.92 7.45 13.80
N SER A 78 -9.81 6.28 14.47
CA SER A 78 -9.92 6.18 15.92
C SER A 78 -8.81 6.92 16.67
N GLU A 79 -7.67 7.18 16.01
CA GLU A 79 -6.58 8.02 16.51
C GLU A 79 -6.77 9.53 16.18
N GLY A 80 -7.92 9.90 15.64
CA GLY A 80 -8.27 11.29 15.31
C GLY A 80 -7.68 11.81 14.01
N ILE A 81 -7.20 10.92 13.11
CA ILE A 81 -6.57 11.32 11.86
C ILE A 81 -7.61 11.43 10.75
N LYS A 82 -7.56 12.52 9.99
CA LYS A 82 -8.33 12.65 8.75
C LYS A 82 -7.82 11.66 7.72
N THR A 83 -8.56 10.57 7.54
CA THR A 83 -8.15 9.43 6.73
C THR A 83 -9.02 9.27 5.50
N GLU A 84 -8.39 9.01 4.37
CA GLU A 84 -9.01 8.55 3.13
C GLU A 84 -8.46 7.17 2.80
N SER A 85 -9.25 6.33 2.14
CA SER A 85 -8.80 5.02 1.68
C SER A 85 -9.23 4.77 0.25
N LYS A 86 -8.38 4.08 -0.51
CA LYS A 86 -8.63 3.78 -1.92
C LYS A 86 -8.14 2.39 -2.28
N LEU A 87 -8.99 1.64 -2.98
CA LEU A 87 -8.63 0.39 -3.64
C LEU A 87 -8.37 0.67 -5.12
N VAL A 88 -7.26 0.17 -5.64
CA VAL A 88 -6.88 0.30 -7.05
C VAL A 88 -6.65 -1.08 -7.64
N GLU A 89 -7.27 -1.34 -8.77
CA GLU A 89 -7.05 -2.56 -9.56
C GLU A 89 -6.05 -2.28 -10.67
N VAL A 90 -5.09 -3.17 -10.84
CA VAL A 90 -3.99 -3.02 -11.81
C VAL A 90 -3.96 -4.23 -12.72
N LEU A 91 -4.23 -4.02 -14.02
CA LEU A 91 -4.24 -5.08 -15.03
C LEU A 91 -2.90 -5.30 -15.74
N SER A 92 -2.07 -4.28 -15.91
CA SER A 92 -0.83 -4.39 -16.69
C SER A 92 0.23 -3.35 -16.36
N LYS A 93 0.01 -2.49 -15.40
CA LYS A 93 0.98 -1.47 -14.98
C LYS A 93 1.89 -2.00 -13.87
N LYS A 94 3.11 -1.49 -13.81
CA LYS A 94 4.01 -1.77 -12.69
C LYS A 94 3.49 -1.10 -11.42
N ILE A 95 3.42 -1.84 -10.33
CA ILE A 95 2.93 -1.36 -9.03
C ILE A 95 3.59 -0.05 -8.58
N PRO A 96 4.93 0.12 -8.64
CA PRO A 96 5.57 1.38 -8.24
C PRO A 96 5.07 2.60 -9.03
N THR A 97 4.82 2.44 -10.32
CA THR A 97 4.30 3.51 -11.18
C THR A 97 2.88 3.90 -10.74
N VAL A 98 2.02 2.92 -10.47
CA VAL A 98 0.65 3.17 -9.99
C VAL A 98 0.66 3.86 -8.63
N LEU A 99 1.51 3.42 -7.71
CA LEU A 99 1.65 4.04 -6.39
C LEU A 99 2.04 5.51 -6.50
N LEU A 100 3.01 5.82 -7.36
CA LEU A 100 3.46 7.20 -7.57
C LEU A 100 2.37 8.05 -8.23
N GLU A 101 1.73 7.55 -9.30
CA GLU A 101 0.61 8.24 -9.95
C GLU A 101 -0.53 8.58 -8.98
N GLU A 102 -0.89 7.65 -8.10
CA GLU A 102 -1.94 7.86 -7.11
C GLU A 102 -1.51 8.84 -5.99
N ALA A 103 -0.27 8.76 -5.56
CA ALA A 103 0.30 9.70 -4.60
C ALA A 103 0.35 11.13 -5.16
N ASP A 104 0.79 11.30 -6.42
CA ASP A 104 0.82 12.59 -7.10
C ASP A 104 -0.59 13.16 -7.31
N LYS A 105 -1.55 12.36 -7.79
CA LYS A 105 -2.95 12.78 -7.96
C LYS A 105 -3.58 13.27 -6.67
N TRP A 106 -3.28 12.62 -5.56
CA TRP A 106 -3.79 13.02 -4.25
C TRP A 106 -3.02 14.22 -3.68
N GLY A 107 -1.84 14.51 -4.21
CA GLY A 107 -0.95 15.58 -3.77
C GLY A 107 -0.22 15.24 -2.48
N ALA A 108 0.26 14.01 -2.37
CA ALA A 108 1.09 13.56 -1.24
C ALA A 108 2.39 14.35 -1.18
N ASP A 109 2.85 14.64 0.03
CA ASP A 109 4.16 15.25 0.31
C ASP A 109 5.12 14.31 1.08
N LEU A 110 4.62 13.12 1.43
CA LEU A 110 5.40 12.00 1.96
C LEU A 110 4.74 10.68 1.60
N ILE A 111 5.54 9.72 1.12
CA ILE A 111 5.13 8.32 0.98
C ILE A 111 5.79 7.53 2.11
N ILE A 112 5.01 6.72 2.84
CA ILE A 112 5.51 5.80 3.87
C ILE A 112 5.20 4.38 3.43
N ILE A 113 6.24 3.57 3.21
CA ILE A 113 6.11 2.21 2.66
C ILE A 113 6.98 1.22 3.42
N GLY A 114 6.53 -0.02 3.53
CA GLY A 114 7.33 -1.11 4.10
C GLY A 114 8.50 -1.51 3.19
N THR A 115 9.60 -1.95 3.79
CA THR A 115 10.76 -2.42 3.02
C THR A 115 10.50 -3.72 2.28
N HIS A 116 9.51 -4.53 2.72
CA HIS A 116 9.10 -5.79 2.13
C HIS A 116 7.59 -5.87 2.07
N GLY A 117 7.06 -6.45 0.98
CA GLY A 117 5.66 -6.81 0.85
C GLY A 117 5.43 -8.30 1.13
N ARG A 118 4.30 -8.83 0.64
CA ARG A 118 3.88 -10.25 0.80
C ARG A 118 4.91 -11.28 0.35
N ARG A 119 5.83 -10.93 -0.57
CA ARG A 119 6.84 -11.81 -1.17
C ARG A 119 8.24 -11.66 -0.58
N GLY A 120 8.39 -10.98 0.55
CA GLY A 120 9.68 -10.74 1.18
C GLY A 120 10.31 -12.01 1.75
N ILE A 121 11.35 -12.53 1.09
CA ILE A 121 12.02 -13.78 1.48
C ILE A 121 13.34 -13.52 2.23
N ASN A 122 13.95 -12.34 2.10
CA ASN A 122 15.24 -12.03 2.74
C ASN A 122 15.20 -10.68 3.47
N HIS A 123 15.44 -10.72 4.77
CA HIS A 123 15.44 -9.56 5.66
C HIS A 123 16.51 -8.50 5.37
N LEU A 124 17.45 -8.78 4.47
CA LEU A 124 18.57 -7.90 4.13
C LEU A 124 18.35 -7.09 2.86
N MET A 125 17.40 -7.48 2.00
CA MET A 125 17.16 -6.82 0.71
C MET A 125 15.88 -5.97 0.73
N LEU A 126 15.93 -4.81 0.11
CA LEU A 126 14.76 -3.98 -0.14
C LEU A 126 13.87 -4.68 -1.18
N GLY A 127 12.55 -4.74 -0.95
CA GLY A 127 11.62 -5.32 -1.92
C GLY A 127 11.64 -4.57 -3.25
N SER A 128 11.49 -5.29 -4.36
CA SER A 128 11.60 -4.72 -5.71
C SER A 128 10.64 -3.54 -5.97
N ASN A 129 9.43 -3.60 -5.47
CA ASN A 129 8.47 -2.51 -5.60
C ASN A 129 8.90 -1.27 -4.82
N THR A 130 9.42 -1.45 -3.60
CA THR A 130 9.89 -0.34 -2.76
C THR A 130 11.16 0.28 -3.35
N GLU A 131 12.10 -0.53 -3.81
CA GLU A 131 13.32 -0.06 -4.48
C GLU A 131 12.99 0.75 -5.75
N ASN A 132 12.12 0.22 -6.60
CA ASN A 132 11.70 0.92 -7.81
C ASN A 132 10.94 2.20 -7.50
N LEU A 133 10.07 2.20 -6.49
CA LEU A 133 9.37 3.42 -6.07
C LEU A 133 10.34 4.51 -5.62
N ILE A 134 11.33 4.18 -4.79
CA ILE A 134 12.36 5.12 -4.34
C ILE A 134 13.12 5.70 -5.54
N ARG A 135 13.41 4.87 -6.53
CA ARG A 135 14.18 5.26 -7.72
C ARG A 135 13.44 6.26 -8.62
N ILE A 136 12.12 6.12 -8.74
CA ILE A 136 11.30 6.95 -9.65
C ILE A 136 10.58 8.10 -8.96
N SER A 137 10.48 8.10 -7.63
CA SER A 137 9.68 9.06 -6.87
C SER A 137 10.32 10.43 -6.79
N SER A 138 9.56 11.46 -7.12
CA SER A 138 9.85 12.87 -6.80
C SER A 138 9.36 13.27 -5.40
N ILE A 139 8.48 12.46 -4.80
CA ILE A 139 7.98 12.65 -3.44
C ILE A 139 8.94 11.97 -2.46
N PRO A 140 9.28 12.58 -1.32
CA PRO A 140 10.04 11.93 -0.26
C PRO A 140 9.44 10.57 0.13
N VAL A 141 10.28 9.55 0.25
CA VAL A 141 9.86 8.19 0.62
C VAL A 141 10.53 7.78 1.93
N LEU A 142 9.71 7.49 2.92
CA LEU A 142 10.15 6.89 4.19
C LEU A 142 9.89 5.39 4.17
N THR A 143 10.94 4.61 4.31
CA THR A 143 10.83 3.15 4.37
C THR A 143 10.83 2.66 5.82
N ILE A 144 9.89 1.80 6.14
CA ILE A 144 9.75 1.19 7.47
C ILE A 144 10.16 -0.27 7.39
N ARG A 145 11.10 -0.65 8.24
CA ARG A 145 11.52 -2.04 8.41
C ARG A 145 10.83 -2.64 9.63
N HIS A 146 10.21 -3.79 9.46
CA HIS A 146 9.78 -4.60 10.58
C HIS A 146 10.99 -5.40 11.12
N LYS A 147 11.35 -5.15 12.37
CA LYS A 147 12.31 -6.02 13.08
C LYS A 147 11.51 -7.17 13.70
N GLN A 148 11.83 -8.37 13.30
CA GLN A 148 11.39 -9.56 14.05
C GLN A 148 12.08 -9.62 15.41
#